data_aff09b2466ccd4c449ae2122117e7228
#
_entry.id   aff09b2466ccd4c449ae2122117e7228
#
_cell.length_a   1.000
_cell.length_b   1.000
_cell.length_c   1.000
_cell.angle_alpha   90.00
_cell.angle_beta   90.00
_cell.angle_gamma   90.00
#
_symmetry.space_group_name_H-M   'P 1'
#
loop_
_entity.id
_entity.type
_entity.pdbx_description
1 polymer ?
#
loop_
_entity_poly.entity_id
_entity_poly.type
_entity_poly.pdbx_seq_one_letter_code
_entity_poly.pdbx_strand_id
1 'polypeptide(L)'
;MEKIYHLGTLKKSIDVFTDPEKAWSVLSKITDLGWLSGIKSSKFLTPKKSGTGAIRRISFMDGTIVKEIIVGWRPKKYFSYIAVSGLPLRGYHATISITIKNDQCVNIEWQSFFSSELMTKKEFNNFFKLPTEFYTESLKNLKIILEK
;
A
#
# COMPACT_ATOMS: atom_id res chain seq x y z
N MET A 1 20.54 22.04 -12.47
CA MET A 1 20.35 21.15 -11.32
C MET A 1 20.56 19.70 -11.74
N GLU A 2 21.28 19.00 -10.89
CA GLU A 2 21.64 17.61 -11.17
C GLU A 2 20.45 16.68 -10.97
N LYS A 3 20.28 15.74 -11.92
CA LYS A 3 19.30 14.66 -11.80
C LYS A 3 20.01 13.41 -11.30
N ILE A 4 19.53 12.88 -10.20
CA ILE A 4 20.07 11.65 -9.58
C ILE A 4 18.91 10.74 -9.19
N TYR A 5 19.23 9.52 -8.75
CA TYR A 5 18.28 8.64 -8.08
C TYR A 5 18.15 9.07 -6.64
N HIS A 6 16.94 9.33 -6.18
CA HIS A 6 16.67 9.70 -4.79
C HIS A 6 16.06 8.49 -4.06
N LEU A 7 16.53 8.23 -2.85
CA LEU A 7 15.94 7.22 -1.98
C LEU A 7 14.82 7.84 -1.19
N GLY A 8 13.70 7.11 -1.09
CA GLY A 8 12.55 7.55 -0.33
C GLY A 8 12.05 6.50 0.64
N THR A 9 11.58 6.96 1.78
CA THR A 9 10.86 6.16 2.76
C THR A 9 9.57 6.88 3.07
N LEU A 10 8.45 6.15 2.96
CA LEU A 10 7.13 6.70 3.30
C LEU A 10 6.50 5.82 4.35
N LYS A 11 6.03 6.42 5.43
CA LYS A 11 5.40 5.70 6.52
C LYS A 11 4.20 6.50 7.02
N LYS A 12 3.04 5.87 7.02
CA LYS A 12 1.81 6.41 7.59
C LYS A 12 1.15 5.34 8.43
N SER A 13 0.51 5.74 9.51
CA SER A 13 -0.24 4.80 10.34
C SER A 13 -1.51 5.44 10.86
N ILE A 14 -2.43 4.61 11.29
CA ILE A 14 -3.71 5.06 11.84
C ILE A 14 -4.17 4.06 12.91
N ASP A 15 -4.70 4.59 14.00
CA ASP A 15 -5.34 3.76 15.03
C ASP A 15 -6.78 3.50 14.62
N VAL A 16 -7.20 2.24 14.73
CA VAL A 16 -8.53 1.81 14.32
C VAL A 16 -9.17 1.02 15.46
N PHE A 17 -10.41 1.38 15.81
CA PHE A 17 -11.16 0.66 16.83
C PHE A 17 -11.80 -0.58 16.22
N THR A 18 -11.03 -1.67 16.24
CA THR A 18 -11.42 -2.97 15.71
C THR A 18 -10.49 -4.03 16.31
N ASP A 19 -10.84 -5.30 16.13
CA ASP A 19 -9.95 -6.39 16.53
C ASP A 19 -9.04 -6.81 15.36
N PRO A 20 -7.92 -7.52 15.65
CA PRO A 20 -6.98 -7.93 14.61
C PRO A 20 -7.57 -8.86 13.55
N GLU A 21 -8.54 -9.70 13.93
CA GLU A 21 -9.15 -10.64 12.98
C GLU A 21 -9.98 -9.91 11.95
N LYS A 22 -10.77 -8.93 12.38
CA LYS A 22 -11.57 -8.10 11.47
C LYS A 22 -10.66 -7.28 10.56
N ALA A 23 -9.61 -6.65 11.13
CA ALA A 23 -8.65 -5.89 10.34
C ALA A 23 -7.99 -6.78 9.27
N TRP A 24 -7.54 -7.97 9.66
CA TRP A 24 -6.92 -8.90 8.72
C TRP A 24 -7.91 -9.42 7.68
N SER A 25 -9.16 -9.66 8.06
CA SER A 25 -10.18 -10.14 7.13
C SER A 25 -10.40 -9.15 5.97
N VAL A 26 -10.24 -7.86 6.22
CA VAL A 26 -10.34 -6.83 5.19
C VAL A 26 -9.03 -6.71 4.42
N LEU A 27 -7.90 -6.57 5.12
CA LEU A 27 -6.59 -6.37 4.49
C LEU A 27 -6.14 -7.57 3.64
N SER A 28 -6.47 -8.78 4.06
CA SER A 28 -6.05 -9.99 3.34
C SER A 28 -6.78 -10.21 2.03
N LYS A 29 -7.88 -9.51 1.80
CA LYS A 29 -8.58 -9.53 0.51
C LYS A 29 -7.92 -8.53 -0.42
N ILE A 30 -6.77 -8.91 -0.96
CA ILE A 30 -5.83 -8.01 -1.62
C ILE A 30 -6.26 -7.53 -3.02
N THR A 31 -7.45 -7.90 -3.49
CA THR A 31 -8.08 -7.32 -4.66
C THR A 31 -9.45 -6.70 -4.35
N ASP A 32 -9.86 -6.72 -3.08
CA ASP A 32 -11.04 -5.99 -2.62
C ASP A 32 -10.54 -4.69 -1.97
N LEU A 33 -10.22 -3.72 -2.83
CA LEU A 33 -9.47 -2.54 -2.47
C LEU A 33 -10.31 -1.26 -2.53
N GLY A 34 -11.61 -1.35 -2.21
CA GLY A 34 -12.49 -0.19 -2.20
C GLY A 34 -12.02 0.94 -1.27
N TRP A 35 -11.11 0.64 -0.35
CA TRP A 35 -10.54 1.62 0.56
C TRP A 35 -9.35 2.41 -0.05
N LEU A 36 -8.74 1.94 -1.15
CA LEU A 36 -7.67 2.69 -1.81
C LEU A 36 -8.23 3.94 -2.48
N SER A 37 -7.58 5.07 -2.23
CA SER A 37 -7.96 6.34 -2.84
C SER A 37 -7.81 6.28 -4.37
N GLY A 38 -8.85 6.68 -5.11
CA GLY A 38 -8.81 6.72 -6.56
C GLY A 38 -8.84 5.37 -7.27
N ILE A 39 -9.17 4.29 -6.57
CA ILE A 39 -9.26 2.95 -7.16
C ILE A 39 -10.39 2.87 -8.20
N LYS A 40 -10.13 2.19 -9.31
CA LYS A 40 -11.14 1.86 -10.31
C LYS A 40 -11.48 0.37 -10.22
N SER A 41 -10.48 -0.49 -10.28
CA SER A 41 -10.66 -1.94 -10.21
C SER A 41 -9.35 -2.63 -9.86
N SER A 42 -9.46 -3.88 -9.41
CA SER A 42 -8.30 -4.72 -9.21
C SER A 42 -8.65 -6.17 -9.48
N LYS A 43 -7.67 -6.95 -9.89
CA LYS A 43 -7.85 -8.37 -10.15
C LYS A 43 -6.56 -9.15 -9.94
N PHE A 44 -6.71 -10.44 -9.72
CA PHE A 44 -5.57 -11.35 -9.68
C PHE A 44 -5.09 -11.69 -11.09
N LEU A 45 -3.77 -11.76 -11.25
CA LEU A 45 -3.12 -12.24 -12.47
C LEU A 45 -2.60 -13.66 -12.31
N THR A 46 -2.73 -14.24 -11.11
CA THR A 46 -2.33 -15.60 -10.79
C THR A 46 -3.52 -16.41 -10.30
N PRO A 47 -3.51 -17.74 -10.42
CA PRO A 47 -4.50 -18.59 -9.77
C PRO A 47 -4.47 -18.49 -8.25
N LYS A 48 -3.28 -18.26 -7.68
CA LYS A 48 -3.10 -18.05 -6.25
C LYS A 48 -3.64 -16.68 -5.85
N LYS A 49 -4.58 -16.65 -4.91
CA LYS A 49 -5.31 -15.44 -4.51
C LYS A 49 -4.96 -14.93 -3.13
N SER A 50 -3.96 -15.49 -2.49
CA SER A 50 -3.46 -15.05 -1.19
C SER A 50 -2.05 -15.56 -0.98
N GLY A 51 -1.33 -14.93 -0.05
CA GLY A 51 0.01 -15.35 0.31
C GLY A 51 1.07 -14.97 -0.71
N THR A 52 2.29 -15.34 -0.39
CA THR A 52 3.47 -15.05 -1.20
C THR A 52 3.34 -15.64 -2.61
N GLY A 53 3.67 -14.83 -3.61
CA GLY A 53 3.60 -15.23 -5.02
C GLY A 53 2.31 -14.82 -5.73
N ALA A 54 1.27 -14.41 -5.01
CA ALA A 54 0.07 -13.87 -5.65
C ALA A 54 0.44 -12.56 -6.36
N ILE A 55 -0.06 -12.38 -7.58
CA ILE A 55 0.15 -11.16 -8.37
C ILE A 55 -1.21 -10.51 -8.58
N ARG A 56 -1.27 -9.20 -8.34
CA ARG A 56 -2.48 -8.41 -8.56
C ARG A 56 -2.20 -7.27 -9.52
N ARG A 57 -3.24 -6.86 -10.23
CA ARG A 57 -3.24 -5.67 -11.08
C ARG A 57 -4.24 -4.69 -10.52
N ILE A 58 -3.78 -3.48 -10.26
CA ILE A 58 -4.62 -2.39 -9.73
C ILE A 58 -4.74 -1.32 -10.81
N SER A 59 -5.98 -0.95 -11.14
CA SER A 59 -6.27 0.15 -12.08
C SER A 59 -6.85 1.31 -11.30
N PHE A 60 -6.34 2.51 -11.55
CA PHE A 60 -6.80 3.74 -10.91
C PHE A 60 -7.62 4.59 -11.87
N MET A 61 -8.43 5.49 -11.32
CA MET A 61 -9.32 6.36 -12.10
C MET A 61 -8.56 7.29 -13.03
N ASP A 62 -7.31 7.64 -12.72
CA ASP A 62 -6.46 8.50 -13.55
C ASP A 62 -5.79 7.74 -14.69
N GLY A 63 -6.07 6.45 -14.85
CA GLY A 63 -5.50 5.61 -15.90
C GLY A 63 -4.22 4.86 -15.49
N THR A 64 -3.68 5.11 -14.32
CA THR A 64 -2.50 4.38 -13.83
C THR A 64 -2.86 2.92 -13.61
N ILE A 65 -1.99 2.02 -14.07
CA ILE A 65 -2.12 0.57 -13.87
C ILE A 65 -0.85 0.06 -13.22
N VAL A 66 -0.99 -0.56 -12.06
CA VAL A 66 0.14 -1.07 -11.28
C VAL A 66 0.02 -2.57 -11.13
N LYS A 67 1.12 -3.29 -11.35
CA LYS A 67 1.22 -4.72 -11.07
C LYS A 67 2.08 -4.91 -9.84
N GLU A 68 1.63 -5.75 -8.91
CA GLU A 68 2.30 -5.98 -7.64
C GLU A 68 2.35 -7.46 -7.33
N ILE A 69 3.49 -7.89 -6.79
CA ILE A 69 3.69 -9.27 -6.35
C ILE A 69 3.77 -9.27 -4.82
N ILE A 70 3.02 -10.17 -4.19
CA ILE A 70 3.11 -10.38 -2.74
C ILE A 70 4.40 -11.14 -2.44
N VAL A 71 5.26 -10.57 -1.62
CA VAL A 71 6.58 -11.14 -1.28
C VAL A 71 6.72 -11.49 0.20
N GLY A 72 5.76 -11.08 1.04
CA GLY A 72 5.71 -11.43 2.45
C GLY A 72 4.27 -11.58 2.90
N TRP A 73 4.01 -12.58 3.75
CA TRP A 73 2.65 -12.86 4.18
C TRP A 73 2.65 -13.54 5.54
N ARG A 74 2.11 -12.85 6.54
CA ARG A 74 1.95 -13.42 7.88
C ARG A 74 0.56 -13.08 8.39
N PRO A 75 -0.36 -14.06 8.43
CA PRO A 75 -1.74 -13.81 8.84
C PRO A 75 -1.86 -13.04 10.15
N LYS A 76 -2.75 -12.06 10.17
CA LYS A 76 -3.04 -11.17 11.31
C LYS A 76 -1.89 -10.22 11.67
N LYS A 77 -0.76 -10.26 10.96
CA LYS A 77 0.41 -9.44 11.25
C LYS A 77 0.71 -8.47 10.11
N TYR A 78 0.97 -9.00 8.90
CA TYR A 78 1.35 -8.14 7.79
C TYR A 78 1.28 -8.86 6.45
N PHE A 79 1.27 -8.08 5.38
CA PHE A 79 1.72 -8.55 4.08
C PHE A 79 2.62 -7.48 3.45
N SER A 80 3.54 -7.95 2.61
CA SER A 80 4.49 -7.10 1.88
C SER A 80 4.38 -7.36 0.39
N TYR A 81 4.63 -6.33 -0.41
CA TYR A 81 4.56 -6.47 -1.86
C TYR A 81 5.59 -5.56 -2.53
N ILE A 82 5.93 -5.92 -3.76
CA ILE A 82 6.74 -5.06 -4.63
C ILE A 82 5.92 -4.67 -5.85
N ALA A 83 6.12 -3.45 -6.32
CA ALA A 83 5.55 -3.01 -7.59
C ALA A 83 6.51 -3.38 -8.71
N VAL A 84 6.04 -4.20 -9.66
CA VAL A 84 6.87 -4.64 -10.78
C VAL A 84 6.69 -3.79 -12.02
N SER A 85 5.61 -3.01 -12.09
CA SER A 85 5.39 -2.06 -13.19
C SER A 85 4.33 -1.03 -12.80
N GLY A 86 4.33 0.10 -13.51
CA GLY A 86 3.26 1.10 -13.43
C GLY A 86 3.57 2.33 -12.59
N LEU A 87 4.61 2.31 -11.77
CA LEU A 87 5.01 3.47 -10.97
C LEU A 87 6.32 4.05 -11.50
N PRO A 88 6.49 5.38 -11.42
CA PRO A 88 7.75 6.02 -11.82
C PRO A 88 8.83 5.86 -10.73
N LEU A 89 8.95 4.65 -10.20
CA LEU A 89 9.83 4.31 -9.09
C LEU A 89 10.58 3.04 -9.41
N ARG A 90 11.72 2.88 -8.75
CA ARG A 90 12.55 1.69 -8.85
C ARG A 90 12.60 1.03 -7.47
N GLY A 91 12.45 -0.29 -7.45
CA GLY A 91 12.58 -1.05 -6.21
C GLY A 91 11.51 -0.74 -5.16
N TYR A 92 10.32 -0.32 -5.56
CA TYR A 92 9.23 -0.03 -4.63
C TYR A 92 8.82 -1.29 -3.88
N HIS A 93 9.01 -1.26 -2.56
CA HIS A 93 8.64 -2.33 -1.64
C HIS A 93 7.80 -1.73 -0.52
N ALA A 94 6.64 -2.30 -0.26
CA ALA A 94 5.73 -1.80 0.77
C ALA A 94 5.27 -2.92 1.69
N THR A 95 4.97 -2.55 2.94
CA THR A 95 4.41 -3.45 3.94
C THR A 95 3.24 -2.76 4.62
N ILE A 96 2.13 -3.49 4.74
CA ILE A 96 1.00 -3.07 5.57
C ILE A 96 0.95 -4.03 6.76
N SER A 97 1.04 -3.49 7.97
CA SER A 97 1.11 -4.27 9.20
C SER A 97 0.05 -3.87 10.20
N ILE A 98 -0.30 -4.83 11.05
CA ILE A 98 -1.27 -4.66 12.13
C ILE A 98 -0.53 -4.87 13.45
N THR A 99 -0.61 -3.89 14.35
CA THR A 99 -0.08 -3.98 15.71
C THR A 99 -1.23 -3.82 16.69
N ILE A 100 -1.33 -4.72 17.64
CA ILE A 100 -2.36 -4.67 18.67
C ILE A 100 -1.98 -3.61 19.70
N LYS A 101 -2.87 -2.65 19.95
CA LYS A 101 -2.69 -1.63 20.99
C LYS A 101 -3.41 -2.03 22.28
N ASN A 102 -4.61 -2.57 22.17
CA ASN A 102 -5.39 -3.10 23.29
C ASN A 102 -6.51 -4.00 22.71
N ASP A 103 -7.42 -4.47 23.56
CA ASP A 103 -8.47 -5.42 23.17
C ASP A 103 -9.40 -4.92 22.05
N GLN A 104 -9.50 -3.62 21.89
CA GLN A 104 -10.46 -2.99 20.96
C GLN A 104 -9.81 -2.08 19.94
N CYS A 105 -8.48 -2.00 19.91
CA CYS A 105 -7.79 -1.07 19.05
C CYS A 105 -6.53 -1.68 18.46
N VAL A 106 -6.36 -1.50 17.16
CA VAL A 106 -5.14 -1.85 16.44
C VAL A 106 -4.54 -0.61 15.80
N ASN A 107 -3.23 -0.66 15.56
CA ASN A 107 -2.57 0.31 14.70
C ASN A 107 -2.27 -0.35 13.37
N ILE A 108 -2.68 0.29 12.27
CA ILE A 108 -2.39 -0.17 10.91
C ILE A 108 -1.35 0.77 10.34
N GLU A 109 -0.20 0.22 9.94
CA GLU A 109 0.92 0.97 9.40
C GLU A 109 1.19 0.56 7.98
N TRP A 110 1.38 1.55 7.10
CA TRP A 110 1.76 1.35 5.72
C TRP A 110 3.12 2.02 5.51
N GLN A 111 4.13 1.21 5.20
CA GLN A 111 5.50 1.69 5.03
C GLN A 111 6.07 1.19 3.72
N SER A 112 6.78 2.08 3.01
CA SER A 112 7.43 1.71 1.76
C SER A 112 8.83 2.30 1.68
N PHE A 113 9.66 1.61 0.89
CA PHE A 113 11.03 2.00 0.55
C PHE A 113 11.15 1.95 -0.96
N PHE A 114 11.79 2.95 -1.54
CA PHE A 114 11.92 3.00 -3.01
C PHE A 114 13.05 3.93 -3.43
N SER A 115 13.45 3.75 -4.69
CA SER A 115 14.28 4.72 -5.38
C SER A 115 13.43 5.40 -6.45
N SER A 116 13.65 6.69 -6.67
CA SER A 116 13.03 7.39 -7.80
C SER A 116 13.77 7.06 -9.10
N GLU A 117 13.14 7.41 -10.23
CA GLU A 117 13.85 7.61 -11.47
C GLU A 117 14.77 8.83 -11.33
N LEU A 118 15.58 9.10 -12.36
CA LEU A 118 16.45 10.29 -12.34
C LEU A 118 15.60 11.57 -12.25
N MET A 119 15.81 12.32 -11.19
CA MET A 119 15.05 13.53 -10.89
C MET A 119 15.96 14.57 -10.23
N THR A 120 15.59 15.84 -10.38
CA THR A 120 16.14 16.89 -9.50
C THR A 120 15.52 16.73 -8.12
N LYS A 121 16.15 17.34 -7.13
CA LYS A 121 15.61 17.35 -5.76
C LYS A 121 14.20 17.93 -5.71
N LYS A 122 13.96 19.01 -6.47
CA LYS A 122 12.65 19.66 -6.55
C LYS A 122 11.59 18.73 -7.14
N GLU A 123 11.92 18.05 -8.23
CA GLU A 123 11.01 17.09 -8.86
C GLU A 123 10.66 15.96 -7.91
N PHE A 124 11.64 15.44 -7.19
CA PHE A 124 11.42 14.38 -6.21
C PHE A 124 10.51 14.84 -5.07
N ASN A 125 10.79 16.03 -4.51
CA ASN A 125 9.96 16.57 -3.42
C ASN A 125 8.52 16.79 -3.87
N ASN A 126 8.30 17.25 -5.08
CA ASN A 126 6.95 17.43 -5.64
C ASN A 126 6.26 16.09 -5.85
N PHE A 127 6.97 15.11 -6.40
CA PHE A 127 6.44 13.77 -6.59
C PHE A 127 6.02 13.13 -5.26
N PHE A 128 6.84 13.29 -4.23
CA PHE A 128 6.64 12.62 -2.94
C PHE A 128 5.32 13.00 -2.25
N LYS A 129 4.75 14.13 -2.59
CA LYS A 129 3.45 14.58 -2.05
C LYS A 129 2.31 13.66 -2.45
N LEU A 130 2.36 13.11 -3.67
CA LEU A 130 1.30 12.27 -4.21
C LEU A 130 1.12 10.97 -3.42
N PRO A 131 2.16 10.13 -3.25
CA PRO A 131 2.00 8.91 -2.47
C PRO A 131 1.71 9.20 -0.98
N THR A 132 2.19 10.32 -0.44
CA THR A 132 1.89 10.72 0.93
C THR A 132 0.39 10.94 1.12
N GLU A 133 -0.22 11.70 0.23
CA GLU A 133 -1.66 11.95 0.25
C GLU A 133 -2.46 10.66 0.00
N PHE A 134 -2.00 9.85 -0.94
CA PHE A 134 -2.62 8.58 -1.27
C PHE A 134 -2.68 7.64 -0.06
N TYR A 135 -1.58 7.48 0.66
CA TYR A 135 -1.54 6.66 1.87
C TYR A 135 -2.49 7.20 2.95
N THR A 136 -2.44 8.52 3.17
CA THR A 136 -3.26 9.18 4.18
C THR A 136 -4.74 8.98 3.91
N GLU A 137 -5.19 9.27 2.69
CA GLU A 137 -6.60 9.13 2.32
C GLU A 137 -7.07 7.67 2.34
N SER A 138 -6.23 6.76 1.85
CA SER A 138 -6.56 5.33 1.83
C SER A 138 -6.72 4.77 3.24
N LEU A 139 -5.83 5.14 4.16
CA LEU A 139 -5.93 4.68 5.55
C LEU A 139 -7.17 5.24 6.25
N LYS A 140 -7.56 6.48 5.95
CA LYS A 140 -8.82 7.05 6.47
C LYS A 140 -10.03 6.27 5.98
N ASN A 141 -10.05 5.92 4.69
CA ASN A 141 -11.13 5.13 4.11
C ASN A 141 -11.19 3.74 4.77
N LEU A 142 -10.05 3.12 4.99
CA LEU A 142 -9.96 1.81 5.65
C LEU A 142 -10.51 1.88 7.08
N LYS A 143 -10.16 2.93 7.82
CA LYS A 143 -10.68 3.16 9.18
C LYS A 143 -12.20 3.23 9.19
N ILE A 144 -12.80 3.97 8.26
CA ILE A 144 -14.25 4.10 8.16
C ILE A 144 -14.89 2.72 7.95
N ILE A 145 -14.32 1.89 7.09
CA ILE A 145 -14.83 0.54 6.81
C ILE A 145 -14.72 -0.35 8.06
N LEU A 146 -13.59 -0.30 8.74
CA LEU A 146 -13.32 -1.18 9.88
C LEU A 146 -14.07 -0.79 11.15
N GLU A 147 -14.45 0.47 11.29
CA GLU A 147 -15.16 0.95 12.49
C GLU A 147 -16.67 0.93 12.37
N LYS A 148 -17.18 0.44 11.27
CA LYS A 148 -18.64 0.28 11.09
C LYS A 148 -19.21 -0.85 11.94
#